data_38ca9f65256efa2d160f2fa227985619
#
_entry.id   38ca9f65256efa2d160f2fa227985619
#
_cell.length_a   1.000
_cell.length_b   1.000
_cell.length_c   1.000
_cell.angle_alpha   90.00
_cell.angle_beta   90.00
_cell.angle_gamma   90.00
#
_symmetry.space_group_name_H-M   'P 1'
#
loop_
_entity.id
_entity.type
_entity.pdbx_description
1 polymer ?
#
loop_
_entity_poly.entity_id
_entity_poly.type
_entity_poly.pdbx_seq_one_letter_code
_entity_poly.pdbx_strand_id
1 'polypeptide(L)'
;MPETPPIHVYFALLPGSLVLDWAGPAEALRIANQALLAQGQPARFVQHFISPTPQSVTSVGAILTGLAPLPATLAQPAWVVLVGLAGQRIDVDNPEARALLHWLRGLRLAAGQLELVTVCAGAVLAAHAGLLSGRRATTHHLHLGELAQVDPHCDVAANRVFLADGPVYSSAGVTTGIDLLLHRISETCSPALAARVAQAMVVALRRGP
;
A
#
# COMPACT_ATOMS: atom_id res chain seq x y z
N MET A 1 24.56 18.84 -2.29
CA MET A 1 23.44 18.71 -1.32
C MET A 1 23.43 17.26 -0.85
N PRO A 2 23.15 16.95 0.41
CA PRO A 2 23.03 15.56 0.81
C PRO A 2 21.94 14.89 -0.04
N GLU A 3 22.23 13.73 -0.61
CA GLU A 3 21.27 12.95 -1.36
C GLU A 3 20.13 12.53 -0.43
N THR A 4 18.91 12.86 -0.81
CA THR A 4 17.73 12.39 -0.07
C THR A 4 17.64 10.86 -0.21
N PRO A 5 17.64 10.08 0.90
CA PRO A 5 17.68 8.63 0.82
C PRO A 5 16.45 8.09 0.08
N PRO A 6 16.57 6.98 -0.66
CA PRO A 6 15.44 6.39 -1.35
C PRO A 6 14.39 5.90 -0.34
N ILE A 7 13.12 5.92 -0.75
CA ILE A 7 12.01 5.34 0.01
C ILE A 7 11.88 3.86 -0.35
N HIS A 8 11.98 2.98 0.63
CA HIS A 8 11.77 1.55 0.46
C HIS A 8 10.28 1.22 0.54
N VAL A 9 9.70 0.65 -0.52
CA VAL A 9 8.27 0.34 -0.60
C VAL A 9 8.08 -1.17 -0.58
N TYR A 10 7.50 -1.68 0.51
CA TYR A 10 7.30 -3.11 0.75
C TYR A 10 5.84 -3.49 0.44
N PHE A 11 5.61 -4.12 -0.68
CA PHE A 11 4.32 -4.69 -1.04
C PHE A 11 4.17 -6.06 -0.38
N ALA A 12 3.33 -6.14 0.65
CA ALA A 12 3.05 -7.39 1.37
C ALA A 12 1.92 -8.15 0.65
N LEU A 13 2.26 -9.29 0.07
CA LEU A 13 1.38 -10.10 -0.77
C LEU A 13 1.02 -11.41 -0.09
N LEU A 14 -0.26 -11.74 -0.13
CA LEU A 14 -0.83 -13.00 0.35
C LEU A 14 -1.52 -13.75 -0.80
N PRO A 15 -1.80 -15.05 -0.66
CA PRO A 15 -2.68 -15.75 -1.58
C PRO A 15 -4.02 -15.03 -1.73
N GLY A 16 -4.49 -14.88 -2.97
CA GLY A 16 -5.70 -14.12 -3.30
C GLY A 16 -5.52 -12.61 -3.40
N SER A 17 -4.30 -12.06 -3.30
CA SER A 17 -4.04 -10.63 -3.48
C SER A 17 -4.58 -10.12 -4.82
N LEU A 18 -5.33 -9.00 -4.76
CA LEU A 18 -5.91 -8.35 -5.92
C LEU A 18 -4.81 -7.69 -6.76
N VAL A 19 -4.70 -8.09 -8.04
CA VAL A 19 -3.57 -7.68 -8.89
C VAL A 19 -3.49 -6.16 -9.07
N LEU A 20 -4.62 -5.49 -9.32
CA LEU A 20 -4.63 -4.04 -9.53
C LEU A 20 -4.26 -3.26 -8.28
N ASP A 21 -4.48 -3.81 -7.08
CA ASP A 21 -4.19 -3.13 -5.82
C ASP A 21 -2.69 -2.96 -5.56
N TRP A 22 -1.84 -3.81 -6.16
CA TRP A 22 -0.39 -3.69 -6.03
C TRP A 22 0.31 -3.34 -7.35
N ALA A 23 -0.13 -3.94 -8.48
CA ALA A 23 0.54 -3.74 -9.76
C ALA A 23 0.41 -2.30 -10.27
N GLY A 24 -0.78 -1.69 -10.13
CA GLY A 24 -0.99 -0.28 -10.48
C GLY A 24 -0.12 0.69 -9.66
N PRO A 25 -0.16 0.63 -8.32
CA PRO A 25 0.77 1.34 -7.45
C PRO A 25 2.25 1.10 -7.77
N ALA A 26 2.67 -0.14 -7.96
CA ALA A 26 4.05 -0.48 -8.30
C ALA A 26 4.50 0.13 -9.62
N GLU A 27 3.64 0.08 -10.66
CA GLU A 27 3.91 0.73 -11.95
C GLU A 27 4.02 2.24 -11.82
N ALA A 28 3.19 2.89 -11.01
CA ALA A 28 3.30 4.33 -10.77
C ALA A 28 4.69 4.70 -10.21
N LEU A 29 5.20 3.95 -9.23
CA LEU A 29 6.53 4.16 -8.65
C LEU A 29 7.66 3.87 -9.65
N ARG A 30 7.52 2.82 -10.46
CA ARG A 30 8.48 2.50 -11.52
C ARG A 30 8.58 3.62 -12.56
N ILE A 31 7.43 4.15 -13.00
CA ILE A 31 7.38 5.27 -13.96
C ILE A 31 7.94 6.54 -13.33
N ALA A 32 7.67 6.81 -12.04
CA ALA A 32 8.26 7.93 -11.32
C ALA A 32 9.80 7.85 -11.33
N ASN A 33 10.37 6.68 -11.02
CA ASN A 33 11.81 6.47 -11.08
C ASN A 33 12.39 6.70 -12.49
N GLN A 34 11.73 6.17 -13.52
CA GLN A 34 12.15 6.40 -14.91
C GLN A 34 12.15 7.89 -15.28
N ALA A 35 11.13 8.62 -14.84
CA ALA A 35 11.04 10.05 -15.10
C ALA A 35 12.11 10.86 -14.36
N LEU A 36 12.52 10.44 -13.16
CA LEU A 36 13.63 11.04 -12.41
C LEU A 36 14.96 10.74 -13.09
N LEU A 37 15.23 9.48 -13.44
CA LEU A 37 16.46 9.07 -14.14
C LEU A 37 16.63 9.79 -15.47
N ALA A 38 15.55 9.98 -16.24
CA ALA A 38 15.57 10.74 -17.49
C ALA A 38 15.93 12.23 -17.28
N GLN A 39 15.87 12.75 -16.06
CA GLN A 39 16.28 14.10 -15.67
C GLN A 39 17.66 14.14 -14.99
N GLY A 40 18.41 13.01 -15.01
CA GLY A 40 19.69 12.90 -14.33
C GLY A 40 19.60 12.87 -12.80
N GLN A 41 18.40 12.60 -12.26
CA GLN A 41 18.17 12.47 -10.82
C GLN A 41 18.19 11.00 -10.40
N PRO A 42 18.62 10.66 -9.17
CA PRO A 42 18.58 9.29 -8.69
C PRO A 42 17.15 8.76 -8.54
N ALA A 43 17.00 7.43 -8.65
CA ALA A 43 15.75 6.77 -8.36
C ALA A 43 15.32 7.03 -6.90
N ARG A 44 14.04 7.35 -6.71
CA ARG A 44 13.50 7.72 -5.40
C ARG A 44 12.86 6.55 -4.65
N PHE A 45 12.41 5.51 -5.36
CA PHE A 45 11.64 4.40 -4.79
C PHE A 45 12.35 3.07 -5.06
N VAL A 46 12.58 2.29 -3.99
CA VAL A 46 13.09 0.91 -4.07
C VAL A 46 11.96 -0.03 -3.70
N GLN A 47 11.49 -0.83 -4.64
CA GLN A 47 10.33 -1.70 -4.45
C GLN A 47 10.77 -3.09 -3.99
N HIS A 48 10.06 -3.62 -2.99
CA HIS A 48 10.23 -4.97 -2.44
C HIS A 48 8.87 -5.67 -2.45
N PHE A 49 8.83 -6.88 -3.00
CA PHE A 49 7.65 -7.73 -2.97
C PHE A 49 7.89 -8.82 -1.95
N ILE A 50 7.17 -8.76 -0.83
CA ILE A 50 7.37 -9.62 0.34
C ILE A 50 6.15 -10.48 0.60
N SER A 51 6.37 -11.69 1.14
CA SER A 51 5.31 -12.63 1.49
C SER A 51 5.80 -13.59 2.57
N PRO A 52 4.90 -14.18 3.37
CA PRO A 52 5.26 -15.33 4.24
C PRO A 52 5.76 -16.54 3.46
N THR A 53 5.40 -16.67 2.19
CA THR A 53 5.79 -17.77 1.31
C THR A 53 6.52 -17.26 0.07
N PRO A 54 7.48 -18.03 -0.51
CA PRO A 54 8.28 -17.57 -1.65
C PRO A 54 7.49 -17.46 -2.96
N GLN A 55 6.26 -17.95 -2.97
CA GLN A 55 5.31 -17.84 -4.09
C GLN A 55 3.89 -17.62 -3.58
N SER A 56 3.06 -16.99 -4.39
CA SER A 56 1.66 -16.68 -4.05
C SER A 56 0.79 -16.74 -5.30
N VAL A 57 -0.43 -17.25 -5.16
CA VAL A 57 -1.44 -17.25 -6.23
C VAL A 57 -2.29 -16.00 -6.09
N THR A 58 -2.40 -15.19 -7.15
CA THR A 58 -3.21 -13.97 -7.16
C THR A 58 -4.71 -14.24 -7.29
N SER A 59 -5.53 -13.21 -7.12
CA SER A 59 -6.98 -13.25 -7.31
C SER A 59 -7.44 -13.72 -8.70
N VAL A 60 -6.58 -13.61 -9.71
CA VAL A 60 -6.86 -14.04 -11.09
C VAL A 60 -6.18 -15.36 -11.45
N GLY A 61 -5.60 -16.07 -10.48
CA GLY A 61 -4.94 -17.35 -10.68
C GLY A 61 -3.51 -17.28 -11.23
N ALA A 62 -2.93 -16.09 -11.41
CA ALA A 62 -1.53 -15.95 -11.77
C ALA A 62 -0.64 -16.29 -10.57
N ILE A 63 0.48 -16.96 -10.82
CA ILE A 63 1.45 -17.34 -9.78
C ILE A 63 2.59 -16.32 -9.77
N LEU A 64 2.77 -15.68 -8.63
CA LEU A 64 3.93 -14.84 -8.35
C LEU A 64 5.01 -15.71 -7.68
N THR A 65 6.23 -15.61 -8.17
CA THR A 65 7.39 -16.34 -7.64
C THR A 65 8.51 -15.38 -7.27
N GLY A 66 9.46 -15.85 -6.45
CA GLY A 66 10.60 -15.01 -6.06
C GLY A 66 10.24 -13.91 -5.05
N LEU A 67 9.14 -14.08 -4.31
CA LEU A 67 8.78 -13.18 -3.24
C LEU A 67 9.80 -13.30 -2.10
N ALA A 68 10.26 -12.15 -1.60
CA ALA A 68 11.16 -12.10 -0.46
C ALA A 68 10.40 -12.43 0.85
N PRO A 69 11.06 -13.01 1.86
CA PRO A 69 10.43 -13.22 3.16
C PRO A 69 10.10 -11.89 3.84
N LEU A 70 9.20 -11.94 4.84
CA LEU A 70 8.92 -10.78 5.69
C LEU A 70 10.21 -10.38 6.42
N PRO A 71 10.73 -9.16 6.22
CA PRO A 71 12.02 -8.77 6.77
C PRO A 71 11.93 -8.53 8.29
N ALA A 72 12.95 -8.95 9.04
CA ALA A 72 13.03 -8.69 10.47
C ALA A 72 13.21 -7.18 10.76
N THR A 73 13.87 -6.46 9.86
CA THR A 73 14.07 -5.00 9.93
C THR A 73 13.78 -4.37 8.58
N LEU A 74 13.17 -3.20 8.59
CA LEU A 74 12.88 -2.42 7.38
C LEU A 74 13.94 -1.35 7.18
N ALA A 75 14.48 -1.24 5.97
CA ALA A 75 15.26 -0.07 5.58
C ALA A 75 14.33 1.15 5.56
N GLN A 76 14.80 2.29 6.05
CA GLN A 76 14.01 3.53 6.19
C GLN A 76 14.64 4.68 5.42
N PRO A 77 13.84 5.64 4.94
CA PRO A 77 12.37 5.72 5.07
C PRO A 77 11.66 4.61 4.29
N ALA A 78 10.52 4.15 4.80
CA ALA A 78 9.79 3.03 4.23
C ALA A 78 8.27 3.22 4.20
N TRP A 79 7.63 2.61 3.19
CA TRP A 79 6.19 2.38 3.13
C TRP A 79 5.91 0.88 3.14
N VAL A 80 4.99 0.45 3.98
CA VAL A 80 4.42 -0.91 3.93
C VAL A 80 3.07 -0.81 3.24
N VAL A 81 2.93 -1.49 2.11
CA VAL A 81 1.71 -1.49 1.30
C VAL A 81 0.96 -2.80 1.52
N LEU A 82 -0.22 -2.72 2.12
CA LEU A 82 -1.16 -3.83 2.28
C LEU A 82 -2.25 -3.73 1.23
N VAL A 83 -2.48 -4.80 0.51
CA VAL A 83 -3.44 -4.87 -0.59
C VAL A 83 -4.65 -5.71 -0.24
N GLY A 84 -5.75 -5.52 -0.98
CA GLY A 84 -6.95 -6.31 -0.81
C GLY A 84 -6.76 -7.77 -1.22
N LEU A 85 -7.58 -8.60 -0.60
CA LEU A 85 -7.72 -10.02 -0.92
C LEU A 85 -9.09 -10.28 -1.53
N ALA A 86 -9.17 -11.29 -2.39
CA ALA A 86 -10.45 -11.73 -2.94
C ALA A 86 -11.30 -12.39 -1.83
N GLY A 87 -12.58 -12.01 -1.75
CA GLY A 87 -13.54 -12.59 -0.80
C GLY A 87 -14.54 -11.58 -0.26
N GLN A 88 -15.62 -12.07 0.32
CA GLN A 88 -16.61 -11.23 0.99
C GLN A 88 -16.18 -10.81 2.40
N ARG A 89 -15.33 -11.63 3.03
CA ARG A 89 -14.64 -11.35 4.30
C ARG A 89 -13.18 -11.73 4.13
N ILE A 90 -12.34 -11.02 4.86
CA ILE A 90 -10.90 -11.27 4.83
C ILE A 90 -10.59 -12.41 5.78
N ASP A 91 -10.14 -13.54 5.20
CA ASP A 91 -9.69 -14.70 5.96
C ASP A 91 -8.32 -14.42 6.58
N VAL A 92 -8.30 -14.29 7.90
CA VAL A 92 -7.09 -14.05 8.71
C VAL A 92 -6.65 -15.31 9.47
N ASP A 93 -7.35 -16.43 9.32
CA ASP A 93 -7.11 -17.65 10.07
C ASP A 93 -6.16 -18.63 9.38
N ASN A 94 -5.85 -18.39 8.10
CA ASN A 94 -4.85 -19.19 7.40
C ASN A 94 -3.41 -18.88 7.88
N PRO A 95 -2.44 -19.78 7.68
CA PRO A 95 -1.07 -19.63 8.18
C PRO A 95 -0.37 -18.37 7.65
N GLU A 96 -0.57 -18.05 6.38
CA GLU A 96 0.07 -16.92 5.72
C GLU A 96 -0.44 -15.58 6.28
N ALA A 97 -1.75 -15.44 6.46
CA ALA A 97 -2.34 -14.25 7.06
C ALA A 97 -1.89 -14.10 8.53
N ARG A 98 -1.87 -15.17 9.30
CA ARG A 98 -1.37 -15.15 10.69
C ARG A 98 0.09 -14.72 10.78
N ALA A 99 0.95 -15.23 9.88
CA ALA A 99 2.35 -14.82 9.82
C ALA A 99 2.51 -13.34 9.48
N LEU A 100 1.75 -12.85 8.48
CA LEU A 100 1.74 -11.43 8.13
C LEU A 100 1.25 -10.55 9.30
N LEU A 101 0.14 -10.93 9.94
CA LEU A 101 -0.41 -10.18 11.08
C LEU A 101 0.56 -10.15 12.27
N HIS A 102 1.25 -11.26 12.55
CA HIS A 102 2.29 -11.28 13.57
C HIS A 102 3.40 -10.29 13.28
N TRP A 103 3.88 -10.27 12.04
CA TRP A 103 4.91 -9.33 11.58
C TRP A 103 4.44 -7.87 11.67
N LEU A 104 3.20 -7.57 11.20
CA LEU A 104 2.62 -6.23 11.24
C LEU A 104 2.51 -5.67 12.66
N ARG A 105 2.16 -6.49 13.66
CA ARG A 105 2.09 -6.08 15.07
C ARG A 105 3.41 -5.60 15.63
N GLY A 106 4.52 -6.03 15.05
CA GLY A 106 5.87 -5.58 15.40
C GLY A 106 6.22 -4.19 14.86
N LEU A 107 5.48 -3.67 13.89
CA LEU A 107 5.79 -2.39 13.26
C LEU A 107 5.48 -1.20 14.20
N ARG A 108 6.29 -0.16 14.10
CA ARG A 108 6.09 1.11 14.80
C ARG A 108 6.01 2.21 13.76
N LEU A 109 4.77 2.61 13.45
CA LEU A 109 4.51 3.62 12.43
C LEU A 109 4.92 5.01 12.91
N ALA A 110 5.65 5.73 12.05
CA ALA A 110 6.09 7.10 12.29
C ALA A 110 6.15 7.86 10.97
N ALA A 111 5.55 9.05 10.92
CA ALA A 111 5.53 9.88 9.72
C ALA A 111 6.95 10.19 9.22
N GLY A 112 7.17 10.02 7.93
CA GLY A 112 8.47 10.23 7.28
C GLY A 112 9.52 9.14 7.55
N GLN A 113 9.21 8.14 8.38
CA GLN A 113 10.12 7.03 8.70
C GLN A 113 9.54 5.69 8.25
N LEU A 114 8.44 5.26 8.87
CA LEU A 114 7.72 4.05 8.52
C LEU A 114 6.23 4.36 8.42
N GLU A 115 5.71 4.33 7.21
CA GLU A 115 4.32 4.67 6.94
C GLU A 115 3.57 3.46 6.37
N LEU A 116 2.30 3.38 6.68
CA LEU A 116 1.40 2.34 6.22
C LEU A 116 0.54 2.87 5.08
N VAL A 117 0.50 2.12 4.00
CA VAL A 117 -0.39 2.36 2.85
C VAL A 117 -1.31 1.16 2.71
N THR A 118 -2.61 1.36 2.84
CA THR A 118 -3.60 0.29 2.65
C THR A 118 -4.42 0.55 1.40
N VAL A 119 -4.57 -0.47 0.57
CA VAL A 119 -5.37 -0.44 -0.64
C VAL A 119 -6.50 -1.45 -0.49
N CYS A 120 -7.75 -1.04 -0.75
CA CYS A 120 -8.92 -1.92 -0.67
C CYS A 120 -9.05 -2.56 0.74
N ALA A 121 -9.35 -3.85 0.79
CA ALA A 121 -9.45 -4.62 2.04
C ALA A 121 -8.10 -4.79 2.79
N GLY A 122 -6.99 -4.27 2.28
CA GLY A 122 -5.73 -4.16 3.02
C GLY A 122 -5.87 -3.40 4.35
N ALA A 123 -6.84 -2.48 4.44
CA ALA A 123 -7.17 -1.81 5.69
C ALA A 123 -7.73 -2.78 6.76
N VAL A 124 -8.46 -3.81 6.37
CA VAL A 124 -8.95 -4.85 7.30
C VAL A 124 -7.80 -5.65 7.90
N LEU A 125 -6.78 -5.99 7.10
CA LEU A 125 -5.55 -6.62 7.61
C LEU A 125 -4.83 -5.71 8.60
N ALA A 126 -4.71 -4.42 8.30
CA ALA A 126 -4.10 -3.44 9.18
C ALA A 126 -4.87 -3.32 10.52
N ALA A 127 -6.21 -3.35 10.48
CA ALA A 127 -7.07 -3.33 11.66
C ALA A 127 -6.85 -4.58 12.54
N HIS A 128 -6.80 -5.78 11.96
CA HIS A 128 -6.48 -7.02 12.69
C HIS A 128 -5.09 -7.00 13.35
N ALA A 129 -4.18 -6.20 12.82
CA ALA A 129 -2.87 -5.97 13.42
C ALA A 129 -2.85 -4.85 14.47
N GLY A 130 -3.96 -4.11 14.67
CA GLY A 130 -4.07 -3.00 15.61
C GLY A 130 -3.40 -1.70 15.13
N LEU A 131 -3.14 -1.57 13.82
CA LEU A 131 -2.43 -0.42 13.26
C LEU A 131 -3.35 0.78 12.93
N LEU A 132 -4.67 0.60 12.99
CA LEU A 132 -5.67 1.63 12.66
C LEU A 132 -6.39 2.19 13.89
N SER A 133 -6.16 1.66 15.08
CA SER A 133 -6.85 2.09 16.29
C SER A 133 -6.57 3.56 16.60
N GLY A 134 -7.66 4.32 16.80
CA GLY A 134 -7.61 5.77 17.03
C GLY A 134 -7.28 6.59 15.78
N ARG A 135 -7.32 5.99 14.59
CA ARG A 135 -7.05 6.66 13.31
C ARG A 135 -8.27 6.67 12.41
N ARG A 136 -8.25 7.61 11.48
CA ARG A 136 -9.24 7.68 10.41
C ARG A 136 -8.75 6.91 9.20
N ALA A 137 -9.59 5.99 8.68
CA ALA A 137 -9.25 5.18 7.51
C ALA A 137 -10.46 4.92 6.63
N THR A 138 -10.20 4.57 5.37
CA THR A 138 -11.21 4.05 4.43
C THR A 138 -10.77 2.68 3.90
N THR A 139 -11.72 1.97 3.32
CA THR A 139 -11.52 0.68 2.66
C THR A 139 -12.51 0.53 1.51
N HIS A 140 -12.47 -0.61 0.82
CA HIS A 140 -13.48 -0.91 -0.20
C HIS A 140 -14.88 -0.91 0.41
N HIS A 141 -15.86 -0.38 -0.32
CA HIS A 141 -17.25 -0.19 0.20
C HIS A 141 -17.88 -1.46 0.76
N LEU A 142 -17.52 -2.65 0.23
CA LEU A 142 -17.99 -3.94 0.74
C LEU A 142 -17.39 -4.31 2.10
N HIS A 143 -16.28 -3.71 2.51
CA HIS A 143 -15.55 -4.02 3.74
C HIS A 143 -15.63 -2.92 4.80
N LEU A 144 -16.41 -1.85 4.60
CA LEU A 144 -16.58 -0.78 5.61
C LEU A 144 -17.12 -1.33 6.94
N GLY A 145 -18.16 -2.17 6.86
CA GLY A 145 -18.75 -2.82 8.04
C GLY A 145 -17.78 -3.79 8.72
N GLU A 146 -17.03 -4.57 7.94
CA GLU A 146 -16.01 -5.47 8.47
C GLU A 146 -14.90 -4.70 9.19
N LEU A 147 -14.39 -3.62 8.58
CA LEU A 147 -13.36 -2.77 9.18
C LEU A 147 -13.82 -2.20 10.53
N ALA A 148 -15.05 -1.66 10.60
CA ALA A 148 -15.63 -1.12 11.83
C ALA A 148 -15.84 -2.19 12.92
N GLN A 149 -16.14 -3.43 12.53
CA GLN A 149 -16.28 -4.55 13.47
C GLN A 149 -14.94 -5.02 14.01
N VAL A 150 -13.91 -5.06 13.16
CA VAL A 150 -12.56 -5.52 13.54
C VAL A 150 -11.85 -4.52 14.44
N ASP A 151 -11.97 -3.23 14.15
CA ASP A 151 -11.40 -2.17 15.00
C ASP A 151 -12.45 -1.09 15.28
N PRO A 152 -13.20 -1.24 16.39
CA PRO A 152 -14.21 -0.25 16.80
C PRO A 152 -13.64 1.13 17.17
N HIS A 153 -12.33 1.25 17.34
CA HIS A 153 -11.65 2.52 17.60
C HIS A 153 -11.15 3.21 16.32
N CYS A 154 -11.28 2.58 15.16
CA CYS A 154 -11.00 3.19 13.88
C CYS A 154 -12.18 4.07 13.44
N ASP A 155 -11.93 5.35 13.09
CA ASP A 155 -12.93 6.22 12.45
C ASP A 155 -13.04 5.84 10.96
N VAL A 156 -13.98 4.93 10.67
CA VAL A 156 -14.17 4.40 9.31
C VAL A 156 -14.94 5.39 8.45
N ALA A 157 -14.26 6.00 7.49
CA ALA A 157 -14.85 6.98 6.58
C ALA A 157 -15.34 6.33 5.28
N ALA A 158 -16.64 6.43 5.03
CA ALA A 158 -17.27 6.01 3.77
C ALA A 158 -17.14 7.09 2.68
N ASN A 159 -17.32 6.67 1.41
CA ASN A 159 -17.34 7.55 0.23
C ASN A 159 -16.07 8.41 0.07
N ARG A 160 -14.92 7.83 0.37
CA ARG A 160 -13.61 8.43 0.15
C ARG A 160 -12.83 7.61 -0.87
N VAL A 161 -12.17 8.30 -1.78
CA VAL A 161 -11.25 7.68 -2.74
C VAL A 161 -10.01 7.20 -2.00
N PHE A 162 -9.44 8.07 -1.19
CA PHE A 162 -8.37 7.77 -0.24
C PHE A 162 -8.39 8.75 0.95
N LEU A 163 -7.65 8.44 1.98
CA LEU A 163 -7.45 9.26 3.18
C LEU A 163 -5.99 9.19 3.62
N ALA A 164 -5.53 10.28 4.26
CA ALA A 164 -4.28 10.36 4.99
C ALA A 164 -4.56 10.73 6.44
N ASP A 165 -4.01 9.98 7.38
CA ASP A 165 -4.07 10.26 8.82
C ASP A 165 -2.74 9.89 9.48
N GLY A 166 -1.88 10.91 9.63
CA GLY A 166 -0.52 10.73 10.14
C GLY A 166 0.30 9.77 9.27
N PRO A 167 0.89 8.70 9.85
CA PRO A 167 1.67 7.75 9.09
C PRO A 167 0.81 6.69 8.37
N VAL A 168 -0.53 6.83 8.35
CA VAL A 168 -1.45 5.88 7.71
C VAL A 168 -2.12 6.54 6.50
N TYR A 169 -2.08 5.85 5.39
CA TYR A 169 -2.72 6.21 4.13
C TYR A 169 -3.61 5.06 3.68
N SER A 170 -4.87 5.32 3.38
CA SER A 170 -5.83 4.27 3.03
C SER A 170 -6.64 4.63 1.80
N SER A 171 -6.95 3.69 0.93
CA SER A 171 -7.78 3.91 -0.27
C SER A 171 -8.86 2.85 -0.45
N ALA A 172 -9.91 3.24 -1.19
CA ALA A 172 -11.06 2.38 -1.47
C ALA A 172 -10.75 1.18 -2.38
N GLY A 173 -9.57 1.13 -2.96
CA GLY A 173 -9.09 -0.05 -3.70
C GLY A 173 -9.30 0.01 -5.21
N VAL A 174 -8.86 -1.06 -5.86
CA VAL A 174 -8.79 -1.22 -7.31
C VAL A 174 -7.95 -0.08 -7.91
N THR A 175 -8.55 0.82 -8.68
CA THR A 175 -7.81 1.94 -9.32
C THR A 175 -7.46 3.07 -8.34
N THR A 176 -8.15 3.17 -7.18
CA THR A 176 -7.88 4.26 -6.22
C THR A 176 -6.55 4.11 -5.48
N GLY A 177 -5.96 2.90 -5.49
CA GLY A 177 -4.58 2.70 -5.05
C GLY A 177 -3.59 3.48 -5.91
N ILE A 178 -3.86 3.63 -7.21
CA ILE A 178 -3.05 4.47 -8.12
C ILE A 178 -3.18 5.95 -7.72
N ASP A 179 -4.41 6.43 -7.48
CA ASP A 179 -4.65 7.82 -7.06
C ASP A 179 -3.89 8.13 -5.75
N LEU A 180 -3.93 7.21 -4.79
CA LEU A 180 -3.19 7.34 -3.54
C LEU A 180 -1.68 7.41 -3.77
N LEU A 181 -1.10 6.52 -4.59
CA LEU A 181 0.33 6.56 -4.87
C LEU A 181 0.75 7.79 -5.69
N LEU A 182 -0.07 8.28 -6.60
CA LEU A 182 0.17 9.57 -7.28
C LEU A 182 0.18 10.73 -6.28
N HIS A 183 -0.72 10.73 -5.29
CA HIS A 183 -0.71 11.69 -4.20
C HIS A 183 0.59 11.60 -3.39
N ARG A 184 1.03 10.40 -3.01
CA ARG A 184 2.30 10.18 -2.29
C ARG A 184 3.52 10.62 -3.09
N ILE A 185 3.56 10.35 -4.39
CA ILE A 185 4.62 10.85 -5.30
C ILE A 185 4.61 12.38 -5.31
N SER A 186 3.43 13.00 -5.34
CA SER A 186 3.29 14.46 -5.30
C SER A 186 3.86 15.07 -4.02
N GLU A 187 3.58 14.46 -2.86
CA GLU A 187 4.07 14.92 -1.56
C GLU A 187 5.57 14.70 -1.36
N THR A 188 6.08 13.53 -1.76
CA THR A 188 7.46 13.12 -1.47
C THR A 188 8.48 13.54 -2.52
N CYS A 189 8.03 13.89 -3.72
CA CYS A 189 8.87 14.37 -4.81
C CYS A 189 8.37 15.73 -5.33
N SER A 190 7.36 15.72 -6.21
CA SER A 190 6.74 16.96 -6.70
C SER A 190 5.40 16.70 -7.38
N PRO A 191 4.49 17.71 -7.40
CA PRO A 191 3.25 17.65 -8.19
C PRO A 191 3.51 17.47 -9.69
N ALA A 192 4.59 18.04 -10.21
CA ALA A 192 4.96 17.92 -11.63
C ALA A 192 5.33 16.46 -11.99
N LEU A 193 6.09 15.77 -11.12
CA LEU A 193 6.41 14.36 -11.32
C LEU A 193 5.15 13.49 -11.28
N ALA A 194 4.28 13.70 -10.29
CA ALA A 194 3.02 12.95 -10.19
C ALA A 194 2.12 13.15 -11.42
N ALA A 195 2.06 14.37 -11.97
CA ALA A 195 1.32 14.66 -13.20
C ALA A 195 1.89 13.91 -14.41
N ARG A 196 3.23 13.85 -14.55
CA ARG A 196 3.89 13.08 -15.62
C ARG A 196 3.63 11.58 -15.49
N VAL A 197 3.65 11.04 -14.28
CA VAL A 197 3.32 9.63 -14.02
C VAL A 197 1.86 9.35 -14.40
N ALA A 198 0.92 10.19 -13.97
CA ALA A 198 -0.50 10.06 -14.31
C ALA A 198 -0.72 10.09 -15.83
N GLN A 199 -0.02 10.98 -16.55
CA GLN A 199 -0.08 11.05 -18.02
C GLN A 199 0.46 9.78 -18.67
N ALA A 200 1.61 9.27 -18.19
CA ALA A 200 2.21 8.05 -18.72
C ALA A 200 1.34 6.81 -18.47
N MET A 201 0.60 6.77 -17.36
CA MET A 201 -0.37 5.72 -17.04
C MET A 201 -1.72 5.91 -17.74
N VAL A 202 -1.90 7.00 -18.51
CA VAL A 202 -3.18 7.37 -19.14
C VAL A 202 -4.33 7.48 -18.11
N VAL A 203 -4.01 7.94 -16.90
CA VAL A 203 -4.99 8.24 -15.86
C VAL A 203 -5.46 9.68 -16.06
N ALA A 204 -6.65 9.85 -16.67
CA ALA A 204 -7.12 11.15 -17.15
C ALA A 204 -7.41 12.17 -16.05
N LEU A 205 -7.89 11.72 -14.89
CA LEU A 205 -8.24 12.57 -13.76
C LEU A 205 -7.73 11.94 -12.46
N ARG A 206 -6.96 12.72 -11.70
CA ARG A 206 -6.62 12.34 -10.32
C ARG A 206 -7.82 12.66 -9.44
N ARG A 207 -8.35 11.64 -8.78
CA ARG A 207 -9.39 11.79 -7.77
C ARG A 207 -8.72 12.22 -6.46
N GLY A 208 -9.29 13.24 -5.83
CA GLY A 208 -8.80 13.73 -4.54
C GLY A 208 -9.29 12.86 -3.36
N PRO A 209 -8.87 13.22 -2.12
CA PRO A 209 -9.30 12.58 -0.90
C PRO A 209 -10.79 12.79 -0.61
#